data_84c9631e65799d9ba4bc91e943deba97
#
_entry.id   84c9631e65799d9ba4bc91e943deba97
#
_cell.length_a   1.000
_cell.length_b   1.000
_cell.length_c   1.000
_cell.angle_alpha   90.00
_cell.angle_beta   90.00
_cell.angle_gamma   90.00
#
_symmetry.space_group_name_H-M   'P 1'
#
loop_
_entity.id
_entity.type
_entity.pdbx_description
1 polymer ?
#
loop_
_entity_poly.entity_id
_entity_poly.type
_entity_poly.pdbx_seq_one_letter_code
_entity_poly.pdbx_strand_id
1 'polypeptide(L)'
;MKYAFFQDLVNSEGEPIKKFDKVTLRNGGNDHILHFRDAFIQELAKDLAVDFMASEPYILFINGEFWGFYLLREKPEDYYIQSHYGIDEKNAAVIKNGVLDSGTDDDLEEYIRFTRWAMNADMSEDDNYRKFCEQMDVQSFMDYIAVETYVNNN
;
A
#
# COMPACT_ATOMS: atom_id res chain seq x y z
N MET A 1 -16.36 10.28 -7.28
CA MET A 1 -16.22 10.76 -8.68
C MET A 1 -15.81 9.57 -9.53
N LYS A 2 -16.46 9.32 -10.68
CA LYS A 2 -16.04 8.25 -11.61
C LYS A 2 -15.13 8.86 -12.67
N TYR A 3 -13.84 8.75 -12.49
CA TYR A 3 -12.84 9.20 -13.44
C TYR A 3 -11.61 8.27 -13.34
N ALA A 4 -11.06 7.84 -14.46
CA ALA A 4 -9.84 7.05 -14.50
C ALA A 4 -8.63 7.99 -14.29
N PHE A 5 -8.30 8.25 -13.03
CA PHE A 5 -7.15 9.09 -12.68
C PHE A 5 -5.82 8.41 -13.03
N PHE A 6 -5.79 7.09 -12.96
CA PHE A 6 -4.61 6.28 -13.22
C PHE A 6 -4.86 5.41 -14.44
N GLN A 7 -3.92 5.43 -15.37
CA GLN A 7 -4.01 4.61 -16.58
C GLN A 7 -3.65 3.16 -16.22
N ASP A 8 -4.38 2.22 -16.83
CA ASP A 8 -4.13 0.78 -16.72
C ASP A 8 -4.21 0.19 -15.30
N LEU A 9 -4.74 0.94 -14.33
CA LEU A 9 -4.96 0.44 -12.98
C LEU A 9 -6.15 -0.51 -12.96
N VAL A 10 -5.90 -1.75 -12.54
CA VAL A 10 -6.91 -2.81 -12.45
C VAL A 10 -6.94 -3.42 -11.05
N ASN A 11 -8.08 -4.02 -10.69
CA ASN A 11 -8.22 -4.79 -9.46
C ASN A 11 -7.69 -6.23 -9.62
N SER A 12 -7.76 -7.03 -8.58
CA SER A 12 -7.35 -8.44 -8.57
C SER A 12 -8.07 -9.34 -9.59
N GLU A 13 -9.23 -8.90 -10.12
CA GLU A 13 -10.01 -9.59 -11.16
C GLU A 13 -9.67 -9.08 -12.57
N GLY A 14 -8.77 -8.11 -12.70
CA GLY A 14 -8.38 -7.46 -13.95
C GLY A 14 -9.35 -6.39 -14.44
N GLU A 15 -10.30 -5.96 -13.61
CA GLU A 15 -11.27 -4.91 -13.96
C GLU A 15 -10.71 -3.51 -13.66
N PRO A 16 -10.90 -2.52 -14.55
CA PRO A 16 -10.38 -1.17 -14.37
C PRO A 16 -10.96 -0.47 -13.13
N ILE A 17 -10.09 0.03 -12.26
CA ILE A 17 -10.48 0.86 -11.10
C ILE A 17 -10.74 2.29 -11.57
N LYS A 18 -12.00 2.74 -11.47
CA LYS A 18 -12.45 4.07 -11.93
C LYS A 18 -13.09 4.91 -10.82
N LYS A 19 -13.17 4.38 -9.62
CA LYS A 19 -13.79 5.06 -8.48
C LYS A 19 -12.79 5.11 -7.35
N PHE A 20 -12.56 6.30 -6.82
CA PHE A 20 -11.64 6.56 -5.72
C PHE A 20 -12.39 7.36 -4.65
N ASP A 21 -12.25 6.96 -3.39
CA ASP A 21 -12.76 7.74 -2.27
C ASP A 21 -11.85 8.93 -2.01
N LYS A 22 -10.56 8.67 -1.94
CA LYS A 22 -9.52 9.67 -1.70
C LYS A 22 -8.34 9.48 -2.63
N VAL A 23 -7.76 10.60 -3.03
CA VAL A 23 -6.48 10.67 -3.74
C VAL A 23 -5.62 11.75 -3.09
N THR A 24 -4.32 11.62 -3.19
CA THR A 24 -3.37 12.57 -2.60
C THR A 24 -2.57 13.26 -3.69
N LEU A 25 -2.53 14.59 -3.66
CA LEU A 25 -1.59 15.38 -4.47
C LEU A 25 -0.31 15.61 -3.66
N ARG A 26 0.81 15.04 -4.12
CA ARG A 26 2.13 15.21 -3.50
C ARG A 26 3.03 16.09 -4.36
N ASN A 27 3.67 17.04 -3.71
CA ASN A 27 4.65 17.94 -4.36
C ASN A 27 6.08 17.35 -4.35
N GLY A 28 6.30 16.17 -3.81
CA GLY A 28 7.62 15.55 -3.72
C GLY A 28 8.58 16.23 -2.75
N GLY A 29 8.08 16.97 -1.75
CA GLY A 29 8.88 17.82 -0.88
C GLY A 29 10.01 17.14 -0.10
N ASN A 30 9.89 15.86 0.22
CA ASN A 30 10.95 15.08 0.87
C ASN A 30 11.99 14.56 -0.14
N ASP A 31 11.67 14.55 -1.42
CA ASP A 31 12.51 14.09 -2.52
C ASP A 31 13.02 15.27 -3.34
N HIS A 32 13.67 16.22 -2.68
CA HIS A 32 14.10 17.50 -3.27
C HIS A 32 15.04 17.38 -4.48
N ILE A 33 15.66 16.22 -4.71
CA ILE A 33 16.52 15.94 -5.87
C ILE A 33 15.72 15.26 -6.99
N LEU A 34 14.91 14.24 -6.62
CA LEU A 34 14.11 13.46 -7.55
C LEU A 34 12.67 13.40 -7.05
N HIS A 35 11.86 14.39 -7.42
CA HIS A 35 10.46 14.53 -6.97
C HIS A 35 9.57 13.32 -7.23
N PHE A 36 10.02 12.35 -8.03
CA PHE A 36 9.30 11.14 -8.40
C PHE A 36 9.93 9.82 -7.86
N ARG A 37 10.96 9.89 -7.00
CA ARG A 37 11.67 8.69 -6.52
C ARG A 37 10.73 7.64 -5.93
N ASP A 38 9.84 8.06 -5.07
CA ASP A 38 8.85 7.19 -4.42
C ASP A 38 7.88 6.57 -5.46
N ALA A 39 7.37 7.36 -6.40
CA ALA A 39 6.53 6.85 -7.49
C ALA A 39 7.28 5.86 -8.39
N PHE A 40 8.56 6.10 -8.63
CA PHE A 40 9.40 5.19 -9.41
C PHE A 40 9.63 3.86 -8.70
N ILE A 41 9.85 3.87 -7.38
CA ILE A 41 9.98 2.66 -6.56
C ILE A 41 8.67 1.86 -6.58
N GLN A 42 7.53 2.52 -6.44
CA GLN A 42 6.21 1.89 -6.52
C GLN A 42 6.00 1.22 -7.90
N GLU A 43 6.39 1.90 -8.97
CA GLU A 43 6.31 1.35 -10.34
C GLU A 43 7.22 0.13 -10.54
N LEU A 44 8.41 0.10 -9.92
CA LEU A 44 9.29 -1.06 -9.96
C LEU A 44 8.71 -2.27 -9.21
N ALA A 45 7.91 -2.03 -8.18
CA ALA A 45 7.32 -3.08 -7.35
C ALA A 45 6.00 -3.63 -7.90
N LYS A 46 5.38 -3.01 -8.91
CA LYS A 46 4.01 -3.33 -9.37
C LYS A 46 3.80 -4.77 -9.86
N ASP A 47 4.85 -5.43 -10.33
CA ASP A 47 4.80 -6.81 -10.84
C ASP A 47 5.11 -7.85 -9.74
N LEU A 48 5.35 -7.41 -8.51
CA LEU A 48 5.61 -8.25 -7.34
C LEU A 48 4.33 -8.46 -6.52
N ALA A 49 4.37 -9.40 -5.59
CA ALA A 49 3.24 -9.68 -4.70
C ALA A 49 3.14 -8.67 -3.53
N VAL A 50 3.37 -7.38 -3.80
CA VAL A 50 3.25 -6.29 -2.83
C VAL A 50 2.25 -5.26 -3.29
N ASP A 51 1.55 -4.66 -2.35
CA ASP A 51 0.70 -3.52 -2.66
C ASP A 51 1.53 -2.32 -3.08
N PHE A 52 1.09 -1.66 -4.13
CA PHE A 52 1.69 -0.42 -4.61
C PHE A 52 0.63 0.66 -4.80
N MET A 53 1.03 1.91 -4.71
CA MET A 53 0.15 3.05 -4.94
C MET A 53 0.36 3.58 -6.35
N ALA A 54 -0.66 3.50 -7.19
CA ALA A 54 -0.62 4.13 -8.49
C ALA A 54 -0.35 5.63 -8.38
N SER A 55 0.48 6.14 -9.28
CA SER A 55 0.89 7.55 -9.31
C SER A 55 0.87 8.06 -10.73
N GLU A 56 0.34 9.27 -10.92
CA GLU A 56 0.35 9.97 -12.21
C GLU A 56 0.81 11.42 -12.04
N PRO A 57 1.64 11.94 -12.94
CA PRO A 57 2.09 13.34 -12.89
C PRO A 57 1.00 14.28 -13.39
N TYR A 58 0.77 15.36 -12.65
CA TYR A 58 -0.18 16.41 -12.99
C TYR A 58 0.44 17.80 -12.87
N ILE A 59 -0.03 18.70 -13.71
CA ILE A 59 0.26 20.12 -13.60
C ILE A 59 -0.89 20.78 -12.84
N LEU A 60 -0.57 21.41 -11.72
CA LEU A 60 -1.56 22.08 -10.89
C LEU A 60 -1.64 23.57 -11.25
N PHE A 61 -2.86 24.04 -11.47
CA PHE A 61 -3.21 25.45 -11.57
C PHE A 61 -4.18 25.82 -10.45
N ILE A 62 -3.94 26.93 -9.77
CA ILE A 62 -4.85 27.48 -8.76
C ILE A 62 -5.29 28.88 -9.22
N ASN A 63 -6.59 29.07 -9.38
CA ASN A 63 -7.18 30.32 -9.90
C ASN A 63 -6.60 30.77 -11.26
N GLY A 64 -6.18 29.80 -12.09
CA GLY A 64 -5.57 30.07 -13.40
C GLY A 64 -4.06 30.34 -13.37
N GLU A 65 -3.44 30.39 -12.21
CA GLU A 65 -1.99 30.54 -12.06
C GLU A 65 -1.32 29.16 -11.95
N PHE A 66 -0.19 28.99 -12.64
CA PHE A 66 0.62 27.79 -12.56
C PHE A 66 1.19 27.63 -11.14
N TRP A 67 0.86 26.50 -10.49
CA TRP A 67 1.26 26.24 -9.11
C TRP A 67 2.40 25.22 -9.00
N GLY A 68 2.59 24.37 -10.01
CA GLY A 68 3.70 23.42 -10.06
C GLY A 68 3.33 22.03 -10.58
N PHE A 69 4.32 21.13 -10.52
CA PHE A 69 4.17 19.72 -10.82
C PHE A 69 3.85 18.96 -9.54
N TYR A 70 2.87 18.08 -9.63
CA TYR A 70 2.42 17.24 -8.53
C TYR A 70 2.26 15.81 -9.00
N LEU A 71 2.43 14.86 -8.08
CA LEU A 71 2.04 13.47 -8.28
C LEU A 71 0.68 13.26 -7.63
N LEU A 72 -0.30 12.89 -8.44
CA LEU A 72 -1.56 12.36 -7.94
C LEU A 72 -1.32 10.90 -7.60
N ARG A 73 -1.70 10.48 -6.39
CA ARG A 73 -1.46 9.13 -5.87
C ARG A 73 -2.70 8.57 -5.22
N GLU A 74 -2.81 7.24 -5.26
CA GLU A 74 -3.74 6.53 -4.42
C GLU A 74 -3.41 6.72 -2.94
N LYS A 75 -4.42 6.56 -2.10
CA LYS A 75 -4.26 6.53 -0.65
C LYS A 75 -4.57 5.14 -0.14
N PRO A 76 -3.59 4.41 0.45
CA PRO A 76 -3.78 3.06 0.95
C PRO A 76 -4.52 3.11 2.29
N GLU A 77 -5.85 3.14 2.22
CA GLU A 77 -6.80 3.05 3.31
C GLU A 77 -7.77 1.87 3.04
N ASP A 78 -8.78 1.71 3.88
CA ASP A 78 -9.82 0.67 3.77
C ASP A 78 -10.46 0.59 2.38
N TYR A 79 -10.81 1.74 1.79
CA TYR A 79 -11.36 1.79 0.43
C TYR A 79 -10.38 1.29 -0.65
N TYR A 80 -9.07 1.43 -0.45
CA TYR A 80 -8.06 0.85 -1.33
C TYR A 80 -8.22 -0.67 -1.38
N ILE A 81 -8.32 -1.31 -0.21
CA ILE A 81 -8.51 -2.76 -0.08
C ILE A 81 -9.80 -3.19 -0.78
N GLN A 82 -10.89 -2.44 -0.60
CA GLN A 82 -12.15 -2.74 -1.28
C GLN A 82 -12.03 -2.63 -2.80
N SER A 83 -11.37 -1.58 -3.31
CA SER A 83 -11.28 -1.33 -4.76
C SER A 83 -10.34 -2.29 -5.47
N HIS A 84 -9.25 -2.73 -4.82
CA HIS A 84 -8.24 -3.62 -5.38
C HIS A 84 -8.59 -5.10 -5.23
N TYR A 85 -9.18 -5.49 -4.10
CA TYR A 85 -9.40 -6.88 -3.72
C TYR A 85 -10.87 -7.29 -3.60
N GLY A 86 -11.80 -6.35 -3.71
CA GLY A 86 -13.24 -6.62 -3.53
C GLY A 86 -13.63 -6.96 -2.09
N ILE A 87 -12.74 -6.78 -1.11
CA ILE A 87 -13.00 -7.00 0.30
C ILE A 87 -13.78 -5.80 0.85
N ASP A 88 -14.94 -6.06 1.49
CA ASP A 88 -15.70 -5.00 2.16
C ASP A 88 -14.82 -4.29 3.20
N GLU A 89 -14.80 -2.95 3.16
CA GLU A 89 -14.01 -2.11 4.08
C GLU A 89 -14.22 -2.44 5.57
N LYS A 90 -15.41 -2.95 5.92
CA LYS A 90 -15.74 -3.38 7.29
C LYS A 90 -15.04 -4.67 7.73
N ASN A 91 -14.54 -5.44 6.77
CA ASN A 91 -13.82 -6.69 6.97
C ASN A 91 -12.31 -6.53 6.77
N ALA A 92 -11.84 -5.29 6.71
CA ALA A 92 -10.43 -4.97 6.53
C ALA A 92 -9.96 -4.03 7.64
N ALA A 93 -8.73 -4.25 8.09
CA ALA A 93 -8.04 -3.34 9.00
C ALA A 93 -6.73 -2.85 8.37
N VAL A 94 -6.41 -1.59 8.58
CA VAL A 94 -5.14 -1.00 8.16
C VAL A 94 -4.36 -0.57 9.39
N ILE A 95 -3.20 -1.17 9.59
CA ILE A 95 -2.32 -0.89 10.71
C ILE A 95 -0.99 -0.35 10.17
N LYS A 96 -0.63 0.86 10.57
CA LYS A 96 0.59 1.55 10.14
C LYS A 96 1.50 1.80 11.33
N ASN A 97 2.72 1.28 11.27
CA ASN A 97 3.70 1.42 12.36
C ASN A 97 3.16 0.98 13.73
N GLY A 98 2.33 -0.06 13.76
CA GLY A 98 1.72 -0.56 14.99
C GLY A 98 0.55 0.28 15.53
N VAL A 99 0.05 1.25 14.75
CA VAL A 99 -1.11 2.08 15.09
C VAL A 99 -2.25 1.76 14.13
N LEU A 100 -3.44 1.59 14.68
CA LEU A 100 -4.67 1.39 13.90
C LEU A 100 -5.02 2.66 13.11
N ASP A 101 -5.06 2.55 11.78
CA ASP A 101 -5.48 3.61 10.88
C ASP A 101 -6.97 3.45 10.51
N SER A 102 -7.39 2.20 10.23
CA SER A 102 -8.79 1.81 10.10
C SER A 102 -9.01 0.38 10.56
N GLY A 103 -10.24 0.02 10.93
CA GLY A 103 -10.61 -1.26 11.53
C GLY A 103 -11.10 -1.10 12.97
N THR A 104 -10.99 -2.15 13.77
CA THR A 104 -11.44 -2.19 15.17
C THR A 104 -10.26 -2.39 16.14
N ASP A 105 -10.48 -2.11 17.42
CA ASP A 105 -9.48 -2.38 18.46
C ASP A 105 -9.17 -3.88 18.57
N ASP A 106 -10.15 -4.74 18.29
CA ASP A 106 -9.96 -6.21 18.26
C ASP A 106 -8.97 -6.63 17.16
N ASP A 107 -9.02 -5.99 15.98
CA ASP A 107 -8.08 -6.24 14.88
C ASP A 107 -6.65 -5.86 15.27
N LEU A 108 -6.51 -4.73 15.97
CA LEU A 108 -5.20 -4.29 16.47
C LEU A 108 -4.67 -5.26 17.55
N GLU A 109 -5.51 -5.73 18.45
CA GLU A 109 -5.11 -6.71 19.46
C GLU A 109 -4.70 -8.04 18.83
N GLU A 110 -5.40 -8.49 17.79
CA GLU A 110 -5.05 -9.69 17.04
C GLU A 110 -3.69 -9.54 16.34
N TYR A 111 -3.46 -8.42 15.68
CA TYR A 111 -2.17 -8.10 15.07
C TYR A 111 -1.03 -8.10 16.09
N ILE A 112 -1.21 -7.46 17.24
CA ILE A 112 -0.20 -7.42 18.31
C ILE A 112 0.08 -8.83 18.84
N ARG A 113 -0.97 -9.63 19.05
CA ARG A 113 -0.85 -11.01 19.53
C ARG A 113 -0.08 -11.89 18.52
N PHE A 114 -0.45 -11.81 17.23
CA PHE A 114 0.23 -12.53 16.17
C PHE A 114 1.70 -12.12 16.07
N THR A 115 1.98 -10.83 15.98
CA THR A 115 3.34 -10.30 15.85
C THR A 115 4.23 -10.73 17.03
N ARG A 116 3.71 -10.60 18.26
CA ARG A 116 4.42 -11.02 19.47
C ARG A 116 4.71 -12.53 19.47
N TRP A 117 3.75 -13.32 19.03
CA TRP A 117 3.95 -14.78 18.91
C TRP A 117 5.02 -15.07 17.85
N ALA A 118 4.92 -14.48 16.65
CA ALA A 118 5.84 -14.72 15.54
C ALA A 118 7.29 -14.34 15.89
N MET A 119 7.50 -13.26 16.64
CA MET A 119 8.83 -12.82 17.08
C MET A 119 9.47 -13.75 18.13
N ASN A 120 8.72 -14.59 18.82
CA ASN A 120 9.21 -15.46 19.89
C ASN A 120 9.13 -16.96 19.55
N ALA A 121 8.41 -17.33 18.50
CA ALA A 121 8.26 -18.72 18.08
C ALA A 121 9.55 -19.21 17.40
N ASP A 122 9.90 -20.46 17.67
CA ASP A 122 10.96 -21.14 16.93
C ASP A 122 10.43 -21.56 15.54
N MET A 123 10.82 -20.81 14.52
CA MET A 123 10.39 -21.04 13.13
C MET A 123 11.09 -22.22 12.46
N SER A 124 12.05 -22.89 13.12
CA SER A 124 12.61 -24.16 12.67
C SER A 124 11.68 -25.35 12.91
N GLU A 125 10.68 -25.18 13.77
CA GLU A 125 9.63 -26.16 14.01
C GLU A 125 8.54 -26.05 12.94
N ASP A 126 8.27 -27.14 12.21
CA ASP A 126 7.33 -27.19 11.10
C ASP A 126 5.92 -26.69 11.45
N ASP A 127 5.43 -26.98 12.65
CA ASP A 127 4.11 -26.56 13.11
C ASP A 127 4.03 -25.04 13.34
N ASN A 128 5.08 -24.43 13.86
CA ASN A 128 5.16 -22.98 14.03
C ASN A 128 5.23 -22.28 12.66
N TYR A 129 6.07 -22.79 11.76
CA TYR A 129 6.17 -22.22 10.41
C TYR A 129 4.86 -22.34 9.63
N ARG A 130 4.17 -23.50 9.72
CA ARG A 130 2.86 -23.67 9.09
C ARG A 130 1.84 -22.68 9.62
N LYS A 131 1.75 -22.52 10.95
CA LYS A 131 0.85 -21.56 11.59
C LYS A 131 1.17 -20.11 11.18
N PHE A 132 2.44 -19.78 11.00
CA PHE A 132 2.85 -18.46 10.48
C PHE A 132 2.33 -18.25 9.05
N CYS A 133 2.52 -19.22 8.15
CA CYS A 133 2.05 -19.16 6.76
C CYS A 133 0.52 -19.13 6.63
N GLU A 134 -0.23 -19.63 7.60
CA GLU A 134 -1.70 -19.56 7.61
C GLU A 134 -2.23 -18.13 7.91
N GLN A 135 -1.43 -17.29 8.57
CA GLN A 135 -1.81 -15.95 9.00
C GLN A 135 -1.04 -14.84 8.29
N MET A 136 0.01 -15.16 7.57
CA MET A 136 0.89 -14.21 6.87
C MET A 136 0.97 -14.57 5.40
N ASP A 137 0.75 -13.61 4.52
CA ASP A 137 1.14 -13.74 3.13
C ASP A 137 2.67 -13.65 3.03
N VAL A 138 3.29 -14.83 3.06
CA VAL A 138 4.76 -14.96 3.08
C VAL A 138 5.38 -14.44 1.79
N GLN A 139 4.71 -14.62 0.63
CA GLN A 139 5.23 -14.13 -0.63
C GLN A 139 5.26 -12.61 -0.65
N SER A 140 4.16 -11.97 -0.27
CA SER A 140 4.08 -10.50 -0.17
C SER A 140 5.13 -9.96 0.81
N PHE A 141 5.31 -10.61 1.96
CA PHE A 141 6.33 -10.21 2.93
C PHE A 141 7.75 -10.33 2.37
N MET A 142 8.07 -11.42 1.68
CA MET A 142 9.40 -11.64 1.07
C MET A 142 9.68 -10.61 -0.04
N ASP A 143 8.70 -10.34 -0.89
CA ASP A 143 8.82 -9.35 -1.96
C ASP A 143 8.99 -7.94 -1.39
N TYR A 144 8.27 -7.60 -0.32
CA TYR A 144 8.45 -6.34 0.40
C TYR A 144 9.89 -6.18 0.91
N ILE A 145 10.43 -7.19 1.61
CA ILE A 145 11.81 -7.16 2.11
C ILE A 145 12.82 -7.07 0.96
N ALA A 146 12.56 -7.74 -0.17
CA ALA A 146 13.43 -7.68 -1.34
C ALA A 146 13.46 -6.26 -1.94
N VAL A 147 12.28 -5.62 -2.10
CA VAL A 147 12.18 -4.23 -2.58
C VAL A 147 12.90 -3.27 -1.65
N GLU A 148 12.59 -3.28 -0.34
CA GLU A 148 13.21 -2.40 0.67
C GLU A 148 14.74 -2.54 0.67
N THR A 149 15.24 -3.78 0.59
CA THR A 149 16.69 -4.06 0.52
C THR A 149 17.31 -3.53 -0.78
N TYR A 150 16.65 -3.76 -1.92
CA TYR A 150 17.15 -3.34 -3.23
C TYR A 150 17.24 -1.81 -3.35
N VAL A 151 16.25 -1.09 -2.85
CA VAL A 151 16.21 0.37 -2.91
C VAL A 151 16.96 1.05 -1.75
N ASN A 152 17.53 0.25 -0.85
CA ASN A 152 18.29 0.70 0.34
C ASN A 152 17.45 1.66 1.22
N ASN A 153 16.20 1.31 1.45
CA ASN A 153 15.29 2.03 2.32
C ASN A 153 15.43 1.50 3.76
N ASN A 154 16.32 2.12 4.55
CA ASN A 154 16.66 1.70 5.94
C ASN A 154 16.01 2.63 6.96
#